data_fe83aa9906ece3bd2cbdcc84ef7802fa
#
_entry.id   fe83aa9906ece3bd2cbdcc84ef7802fa
#
_cell.length_a   1.000
_cell.length_b   1.000
_cell.length_c   1.000
_cell.angle_alpha   90.00
_cell.angle_beta   90.00
_cell.angle_gamma   90.00
#
_symmetry.space_group_name_H-M   'P 1'
#
loop_
_entity.id
_entity.type
_entity.pdbx_description
1 polymer ?
#
loop_
_entity_poly.entity_id
_entity_poly.type
_entity_poly.pdbx_seq_one_letter_code
_entity_poly.pdbx_strand_id
1 'polypeptide(L)'
;MFVQMICKDRNEKEMNELYEVLGLIARREEVQIEDRYDHVDILVCPQGKIVVTEEDGDMVLRANTRHAGPGFHAFVVDIFKDIQEEVPGEYELMDDMEFDKDEDFDRLSSMYEDEMDYIRGVLLENEVMRQQNYMYEETYFLPLQKEDRILTSQGDLDLKEFKHMNTRDLMDSFYVWNDWQRDAKFYKNCALTLLAKEGVGKYTLMNENTIKHANDICE
;
A
#
# COMPACT_ATOMS: atom_id res chain seq x y z
N MET A 1 7.17 -5.61 6.42
CA MET A 1 6.41 -6.40 5.44
C MET A 1 6.80 -5.91 4.06
N PHE A 2 7.40 -6.77 3.28
CA PHE A 2 7.81 -6.45 1.91
C PHE A 2 7.81 -7.71 1.04
N VAL A 3 7.69 -7.50 -0.27
CA VAL A 3 7.90 -8.52 -1.30
C VAL A 3 8.90 -7.98 -2.31
N GLN A 4 9.88 -8.79 -2.70
CA GLN A 4 10.86 -8.44 -3.70
C GLN A 4 11.04 -9.58 -4.69
N MET A 5 11.17 -9.25 -5.97
CA MET A 5 11.59 -10.17 -7.00
C MET A 5 12.80 -9.63 -7.73
N ILE A 6 13.80 -10.47 -7.95
CA ILE A 6 14.99 -10.19 -8.75
C ILE A 6 14.92 -11.05 -10.01
N CYS A 7 14.90 -10.40 -11.17
CA CYS A 7 14.99 -11.04 -12.48
C CYS A 7 16.46 -10.97 -12.91
N LYS A 8 17.19 -12.10 -12.81
CA LYS A 8 18.65 -12.14 -12.89
C LYS A 8 19.18 -12.13 -14.32
N ASP A 9 20.38 -11.55 -14.49
CA ASP A 9 21.23 -11.65 -15.69
C ASP A 9 20.49 -11.33 -17.00
N ARG A 10 19.78 -10.18 -17.05
CA ARG A 10 18.99 -9.76 -18.21
C ARG A 10 19.80 -8.93 -19.17
N ASN A 11 19.78 -9.30 -20.45
CA ASN A 11 20.26 -8.43 -21.50
C ASN A 11 19.20 -7.38 -21.89
N GLU A 12 19.59 -6.37 -22.69
CA GLU A 12 18.71 -5.26 -23.09
C GLU A 12 17.39 -5.72 -23.73
N LYS A 13 17.42 -6.79 -24.52
CA LYS A 13 16.21 -7.33 -25.15
C LYS A 13 15.26 -7.94 -24.11
N GLU A 14 15.79 -8.71 -23.19
CA GLU A 14 15.02 -9.35 -22.10
C GLU A 14 14.48 -8.32 -21.10
N MET A 15 15.22 -7.24 -20.84
CA MET A 15 14.71 -6.10 -20.09
C MET A 15 13.50 -5.46 -20.76
N ASN A 16 13.58 -5.21 -22.06
CA ASN A 16 12.47 -4.66 -22.83
C ASN A 16 11.24 -5.60 -22.83
N GLU A 17 11.44 -6.92 -22.94
CA GLU A 17 10.37 -7.91 -22.84
C GLU A 17 9.68 -7.86 -21.45
N LEU A 18 10.45 -7.73 -20.36
CA LEU A 18 9.91 -7.56 -19.00
C LEU A 18 9.08 -6.26 -18.88
N TYR A 19 9.56 -5.13 -19.40
CA TYR A 19 8.79 -3.88 -19.41
C TYR A 19 7.51 -3.98 -20.24
N GLU A 20 7.53 -4.70 -21.38
CA GLU A 20 6.32 -4.96 -22.17
C GLU A 20 5.29 -5.78 -21.37
N VAL A 21 5.75 -6.83 -20.67
CA VAL A 21 4.88 -7.65 -19.80
C VAL A 21 4.34 -6.85 -18.64
N LEU A 22 5.16 -6.05 -17.96
CA LEU A 22 4.69 -5.13 -16.91
C LEU A 22 3.62 -4.17 -17.45
N GLY A 23 3.79 -3.64 -18.65
CA GLY A 23 2.78 -2.81 -19.31
C GLY A 23 1.49 -3.54 -19.66
N LEU A 24 1.54 -4.85 -19.96
CA LEU A 24 0.36 -5.69 -20.19
C LEU A 24 -0.37 -5.98 -18.88
N ILE A 25 0.38 -6.36 -17.83
CA ILE A 25 -0.15 -6.59 -16.49
C ILE A 25 -0.82 -5.32 -15.95
N ALA A 26 -0.16 -4.16 -16.07
CA ALA A 26 -0.73 -2.90 -15.61
C ALA A 26 -2.06 -2.56 -16.28
N ARG A 27 -2.19 -2.83 -17.58
CA ARG A 27 -3.47 -2.65 -18.31
C ARG A 27 -4.53 -3.65 -17.88
N ARG A 28 -4.16 -4.92 -17.66
CA ARG A 28 -5.07 -5.97 -17.18
C ARG A 28 -5.61 -5.63 -15.80
N GLU A 29 -4.73 -5.17 -14.93
CA GLU A 29 -5.05 -4.85 -13.53
C GLU A 29 -5.57 -3.42 -13.33
N GLU A 30 -5.68 -2.62 -14.40
CA GLU A 30 -6.13 -1.22 -14.34
C GLU A 30 -5.32 -0.35 -13.37
N VAL A 31 -3.98 -0.59 -13.32
CA VAL A 31 -3.04 0.18 -12.50
C VAL A 31 -2.22 1.14 -13.36
N GLN A 32 -1.71 2.20 -12.75
CA GLN A 32 -0.94 3.23 -13.44
C GLN A 32 0.56 2.93 -13.36
N ILE A 33 1.28 3.25 -14.45
CA ILE A 33 2.74 3.22 -14.48
C ILE A 33 3.23 4.66 -14.58
N GLU A 34 4.14 5.03 -13.69
CA GLU A 34 4.84 6.31 -13.72
C GLU A 34 6.33 6.07 -13.93
N ASP A 35 6.83 6.58 -15.05
CA ASP A 35 8.27 6.60 -15.36
C ASP A 35 8.94 7.73 -14.55
N ARG A 36 9.92 7.38 -13.74
CA ARG A 36 10.76 8.28 -12.94
C ARG A 36 12.16 8.31 -13.56
N TYR A 37 12.99 9.24 -13.11
CA TYR A 37 14.34 9.42 -13.67
C TYR A 37 15.23 8.18 -13.52
N ASP A 38 15.11 7.43 -12.43
CA ASP A 38 15.97 6.32 -12.02
C ASP A 38 15.22 5.01 -11.72
N HIS A 39 13.89 5.02 -11.82
CA HIS A 39 13.05 3.84 -11.58
C HIS A 39 11.66 4.03 -12.22
N VAL A 40 10.88 2.95 -12.21
CA VAL A 40 9.48 2.96 -12.62
C VAL A 40 8.61 2.61 -11.42
N ASP A 41 7.58 3.43 -11.15
CA ASP A 41 6.55 3.14 -10.15
C ASP A 41 5.31 2.51 -10.81
N ILE A 42 4.85 1.38 -10.31
CA ILE A 42 3.54 0.81 -10.63
C ILE A 42 2.62 1.15 -9.46
N LEU A 43 1.72 2.10 -9.67
CA LEU A 43 0.81 2.63 -8.65
C LEU A 43 -0.45 1.76 -8.57
N VAL A 44 -0.58 0.96 -7.53
CA VAL A 44 -1.66 -0.01 -7.37
C VAL A 44 -2.81 0.55 -6.53
N CYS A 45 -2.48 1.20 -5.42
CA CYS A 45 -3.45 1.87 -4.55
C CYS A 45 -2.75 2.98 -3.74
N PRO A 46 -3.49 3.86 -3.02
CA PRO A 46 -2.91 5.04 -2.37
C PRO A 46 -1.72 4.81 -1.43
N GLN A 47 -1.57 3.62 -0.89
CA GLN A 47 -0.47 3.23 0.01
C GLN A 47 0.34 2.04 -0.54
N GLY A 48 0.07 1.65 -1.78
CA GLY A 48 0.68 0.47 -2.38
C GLY A 48 1.22 0.74 -3.77
N LYS A 49 2.54 0.62 -3.93
CA LYS A 49 3.22 0.66 -5.22
C LYS A 49 4.29 -0.41 -5.32
N ILE A 50 4.60 -0.80 -6.54
CA ILE A 50 5.76 -1.62 -6.86
C ILE A 50 6.79 -0.71 -7.51
N VAL A 51 8.00 -0.69 -6.98
CA VAL A 51 9.14 0.06 -7.54
C VAL A 51 9.99 -0.89 -8.37
N VAL A 52 10.26 -0.53 -9.60
CA VAL A 52 11.06 -1.30 -10.56
C VAL A 52 12.35 -0.56 -10.82
N THR A 53 13.50 -1.20 -10.53
CA THR A 53 14.85 -0.66 -10.76
C THR A 53 15.68 -1.61 -11.61
N GLU A 54 16.69 -1.09 -12.29
CA GLU A 54 17.73 -1.85 -12.93
C GLU A 54 19.02 -1.75 -12.12
N GLU A 55 19.55 -2.89 -11.67
CA GLU A 55 20.72 -2.96 -10.79
C GLU A 55 21.70 -4.02 -11.34
N ASP A 56 22.88 -3.59 -11.82
CA ASP A 56 23.97 -4.47 -12.27
C ASP A 56 23.59 -5.55 -13.33
N GLY A 57 22.60 -5.26 -14.17
CA GLY A 57 22.08 -6.21 -15.19
C GLY A 57 20.87 -7.02 -14.72
N ASP A 58 20.45 -6.85 -13.48
CA ASP A 58 19.21 -7.43 -12.96
C ASP A 58 18.08 -6.42 -13.03
N MET A 59 16.84 -6.90 -13.22
CA MET A 59 15.65 -6.09 -12.93
C MET A 59 15.13 -6.45 -11.55
N VAL A 60 14.96 -5.45 -10.71
CA VAL A 60 14.52 -5.63 -9.32
C VAL A 60 13.17 -4.95 -9.11
N LEU A 61 12.18 -5.74 -8.70
CA LEU A 61 10.85 -5.26 -8.34
C LEU A 61 10.68 -5.34 -6.82
N ARG A 62 10.31 -4.23 -6.19
CA ARG A 62 10.14 -4.15 -4.73
C ARG A 62 8.81 -3.50 -4.36
N ALA A 63 8.14 -4.07 -3.37
CA ALA A 63 6.94 -3.48 -2.78
C ALA A 63 7.03 -3.49 -1.25
N ASN A 64 6.87 -2.32 -0.63
CA ASN A 64 6.59 -2.23 0.80
C ASN A 64 5.08 -2.41 0.99
N THR A 65 4.69 -3.52 1.60
CA THR A 65 3.28 -3.89 1.72
C THR A 65 2.67 -3.53 3.08
N ARG A 66 3.50 -3.08 4.02
CA ARG A 66 3.13 -2.82 5.41
C ARG A 66 1.95 -1.86 5.57
N HIS A 67 1.89 -0.83 4.72
CA HIS A 67 0.94 0.28 4.90
C HIS A 67 -0.34 0.12 4.07
N ALA A 68 -0.35 -0.76 3.09
CA ALA A 68 -1.49 -0.94 2.21
C ALA A 68 -2.45 -2.06 2.66
N GLY A 69 -1.91 -3.06 3.37
CA GLY A 69 -2.70 -4.16 3.92
C GLY A 69 -2.47 -5.52 3.22
N PRO A 70 -3.07 -6.60 3.77
CA PRO A 70 -2.82 -7.96 3.30
C PRO A 70 -3.26 -8.21 1.85
N GLY A 71 -4.33 -7.57 1.38
CA GLY A 71 -4.77 -7.71 0.00
C GLY A 71 -3.76 -7.18 -1.01
N PHE A 72 -3.09 -6.05 -0.70
CA PHE A 72 -2.01 -5.55 -1.54
C PHE A 72 -0.79 -6.49 -1.52
N HIS A 73 -0.46 -7.07 -0.37
CA HIS A 73 0.62 -8.04 -0.27
C HIS A 73 0.38 -9.26 -1.18
N ALA A 74 -0.79 -9.87 -1.06
CA ALA A 74 -1.20 -11.00 -1.90
C ALA A 74 -1.17 -10.63 -3.39
N PHE A 75 -1.71 -9.47 -3.75
CA PHE A 75 -1.69 -8.98 -5.13
C PHE A 75 -0.27 -8.84 -5.69
N VAL A 76 0.69 -8.33 -4.92
CA VAL A 76 2.09 -8.22 -5.37
C VAL A 76 2.69 -9.58 -5.62
N VAL A 77 2.45 -10.56 -4.74
CA VAL A 77 2.93 -11.94 -4.92
C VAL A 77 2.33 -12.55 -6.19
N ASP A 78 1.02 -12.38 -6.44
CA ASP A 78 0.36 -12.88 -7.65
C ASP A 78 0.96 -12.26 -8.92
N ILE A 79 1.18 -10.94 -8.94
CA ILE A 79 1.83 -10.26 -10.07
C ILE A 79 3.25 -10.79 -10.31
N PHE A 80 4.01 -11.04 -9.27
CA PHE A 80 5.37 -11.57 -9.44
C PHE A 80 5.37 -13.00 -9.96
N LYS A 81 4.42 -13.83 -9.55
CA LYS A 81 4.21 -15.18 -10.11
C LYS A 81 3.80 -15.12 -11.58
N ASP A 82 2.89 -14.24 -11.93
CA ASP A 82 2.48 -14.03 -13.33
C ASP A 82 3.68 -13.66 -14.23
N ILE A 83 4.56 -12.77 -13.75
CA ILE A 83 5.79 -12.41 -14.50
C ILE A 83 6.69 -13.63 -14.68
N GLN A 84 6.89 -14.45 -13.66
CA GLN A 84 7.69 -15.67 -13.74
C GLN A 84 7.12 -16.69 -14.74
N GLU A 85 5.80 -16.74 -14.88
CA GLU A 85 5.13 -17.63 -15.83
C GLU A 85 5.20 -17.10 -17.28
N GLU A 86 5.08 -15.78 -17.46
CA GLU A 86 5.02 -15.16 -18.79
C GLU A 86 6.40 -14.93 -19.42
N VAL A 87 7.44 -14.69 -18.62
CA VAL A 87 8.79 -14.39 -19.12
C VAL A 87 9.78 -15.47 -18.65
N PRO A 88 10.38 -16.25 -19.56
CA PRO A 88 11.39 -17.24 -19.17
C PRO A 88 12.63 -16.60 -18.55
N GLY A 89 13.19 -17.24 -17.51
CA GLY A 89 14.45 -16.79 -16.91
C GLY A 89 14.70 -17.26 -15.50
N GLU A 90 15.74 -16.74 -14.88
CA GLU A 90 16.07 -17.00 -13.49
C GLU A 90 15.51 -15.89 -12.60
N TYR A 91 14.79 -16.30 -11.56
CA TYR A 91 14.12 -15.40 -10.62
C TYR A 91 14.46 -15.74 -9.19
N GLU A 92 14.57 -14.72 -8.37
CA GLU A 92 14.65 -14.88 -6.92
C GLU A 92 13.49 -14.08 -6.28
N LEU A 93 12.54 -14.80 -5.68
CA LEU A 93 11.41 -14.21 -4.98
C LEU A 93 11.68 -14.25 -3.47
N MET A 94 11.57 -13.09 -2.83
CA MET A 94 11.68 -12.91 -1.38
C MET A 94 10.39 -12.31 -0.87
N ASP A 95 9.71 -13.05 0.01
CA ASP A 95 8.52 -12.63 0.72
C ASP A 95 8.73 -12.84 2.22
N ASP A 96 8.78 -11.75 2.99
CA ASP A 96 9.03 -11.82 4.44
C ASP A 96 7.85 -12.37 5.26
N MET A 97 6.67 -12.49 4.63
CA MET A 97 5.46 -13.09 5.21
C MET A 97 5.25 -14.54 4.76
N GLU A 98 6.08 -15.06 3.85
CA GLU A 98 6.01 -16.42 3.30
C GLU A 98 4.67 -16.79 2.64
N PHE A 99 3.89 -15.79 2.21
CA PHE A 99 2.62 -16.01 1.51
C PHE A 99 2.83 -16.65 0.13
N ASP A 100 3.97 -16.39 -0.49
CA ASP A 100 4.38 -17.01 -1.76
C ASP A 100 4.41 -18.54 -1.72
N LYS A 101 4.56 -19.15 -0.52
CA LYS A 101 4.71 -20.59 -0.31
C LYS A 101 3.41 -21.34 -0.12
N ASP A 102 2.44 -20.75 0.55
CA ASP A 102 1.21 -21.44 0.94
C ASP A 102 -0.09 -20.78 0.45
N GLU A 103 -0.03 -19.52 0.03
CA GLU A 103 -1.17 -18.73 -0.42
C GLU A 103 -2.33 -18.69 0.60
N ASP A 104 -2.00 -18.86 1.89
CA ASP A 104 -2.96 -18.82 2.98
C ASP A 104 -3.26 -17.37 3.38
N PHE A 105 -4.34 -16.81 2.79
CA PHE A 105 -4.76 -15.44 3.05
C PHE A 105 -5.24 -15.22 4.48
N ASP A 106 -5.83 -16.22 5.13
CA ASP A 106 -6.29 -16.10 6.51
C ASP A 106 -5.08 -15.98 7.45
N ARG A 107 -4.01 -16.74 7.19
CA ARG A 107 -2.73 -16.62 7.91
C ARG A 107 -2.09 -15.25 7.66
N LEU A 108 -2.00 -14.82 6.41
CA LEU A 108 -1.48 -13.49 6.06
C LEU A 108 -2.26 -12.38 6.77
N SER A 109 -3.59 -12.41 6.71
CA SER A 109 -4.46 -11.45 7.38
C SER A 109 -4.23 -11.42 8.90
N SER A 110 -4.05 -12.60 9.55
CA SER A 110 -3.73 -12.68 10.98
C SER A 110 -2.40 -12.01 11.33
N MET A 111 -1.38 -12.12 10.48
CA MET A 111 -0.10 -11.44 10.69
C MET A 111 -0.24 -9.92 10.61
N TYR A 112 -1.14 -9.39 9.77
CA TYR A 112 -1.48 -7.97 9.72
C TYR A 112 -2.33 -7.54 10.92
N GLU A 113 -3.17 -8.43 11.49
CA GLU A 113 -3.86 -8.17 12.77
C GLU A 113 -2.85 -8.00 13.91
N ASP A 114 -1.85 -8.87 14.00
CA ASP A 114 -0.78 -8.78 15.00
C ASP A 114 0.02 -7.46 14.87
N GLU A 115 0.35 -7.06 13.63
CA GLU A 115 1.01 -5.77 13.36
C GLU A 115 0.11 -4.59 13.80
N MET A 116 -1.19 -4.66 13.54
CA MET A 116 -2.14 -3.61 13.94
C MET A 116 -2.27 -3.51 15.46
N ASP A 117 -2.24 -4.62 16.17
CA ASP A 117 -2.24 -4.62 17.64
C ASP A 117 -0.94 -4.03 18.21
N TYR A 118 0.20 -4.29 17.56
CA TYR A 118 1.47 -3.62 17.89
C TYR A 118 1.38 -2.10 17.68
N ILE A 119 0.88 -1.65 16.52
CA ILE A 119 0.67 -0.23 16.20
C ILE A 119 -0.25 0.41 17.23
N ARG A 120 -1.33 -0.26 17.61
CA ARG A 120 -2.25 0.19 18.66
C ARG A 120 -1.51 0.45 19.97
N GLY A 121 -0.67 -0.49 20.41
CA GLY A 121 0.14 -0.32 21.62
C GLY A 121 1.05 0.91 21.54
N VAL A 122 1.78 1.07 20.46
CA VAL A 122 2.69 2.21 20.24
C VAL A 122 1.92 3.54 20.29
N LEU A 123 0.79 3.64 19.60
CA LEU A 123 -0.01 4.86 19.53
C LEU A 123 -0.69 5.21 20.87
N LEU A 124 -1.03 4.21 21.68
CA LEU A 124 -1.60 4.44 23.01
C LEU A 124 -0.55 4.93 24.02
N GLU A 125 0.69 4.49 23.90
CA GLU A 125 1.79 4.80 24.80
C GLU A 125 2.54 6.10 24.45
N ASN A 126 2.50 6.54 23.17
CA ASN A 126 3.35 7.62 22.68
C ASN A 126 2.53 8.75 22.03
N GLU A 127 2.43 9.89 22.74
CA GLU A 127 1.68 11.07 22.26
C GLU A 127 2.26 11.69 20.97
N VAL A 128 3.57 11.63 20.79
CA VAL A 128 4.22 12.17 19.58
C VAL A 128 3.84 11.32 18.36
N MET A 129 3.83 9.99 18.52
CA MET A 129 3.45 9.07 17.44
C MET A 129 1.98 9.21 17.04
N ARG A 130 1.08 9.60 17.95
CA ARG A 130 -0.33 9.88 17.63
C ARG A 130 -0.52 11.03 16.64
N GLN A 131 0.41 11.96 16.57
CA GLN A 131 0.38 13.11 15.67
C GLN A 131 0.95 12.78 14.27
N GLN A 132 1.62 11.64 14.12
CA GLN A 132 2.05 11.13 12.82
C GLN A 132 0.93 10.31 12.19
N ASN A 133 0.74 10.47 10.88
CA ASN A 133 0.02 9.46 10.14
C ASN A 133 0.93 8.25 9.92
N TYR A 134 0.81 7.28 10.81
CA TYR A 134 1.69 6.12 10.91
C TYR A 134 1.68 5.24 9.65
N MET A 135 0.63 5.35 8.83
CA MET A 135 0.43 4.50 7.66
C MET A 135 0.92 5.12 6.35
N TYR A 136 1.50 6.31 6.36
CA TYR A 136 2.12 6.89 5.17
C TYR A 136 3.62 6.55 5.15
N GLU A 137 4.17 6.26 3.95
CA GLU A 137 5.60 5.99 3.74
C GLU A 137 6.47 7.16 4.20
N GLU A 138 6.01 8.39 3.98
CA GLU A 138 6.68 9.60 4.42
C GLU A 138 6.14 9.99 5.80
N THR A 139 7.03 10.57 6.62
CA THR A 139 6.63 11.20 7.88
C THR A 139 5.66 12.33 7.60
N TYR A 140 4.39 12.05 7.74
CA TYR A 140 3.32 13.00 7.47
C TYR A 140 2.71 13.47 8.78
N PHE A 141 2.99 14.72 9.14
CA PHE A 141 2.41 15.35 10.31
C PHE A 141 1.18 16.15 9.90
N LEU A 142 0.01 15.67 10.29
CA LEU A 142 -1.20 16.49 10.28
C LEU A 142 -1.30 17.16 11.65
N PRO A 143 -1.59 18.48 11.70
CA PRO A 143 -1.83 19.16 12.97
C PRO A 143 -3.09 18.56 13.62
N LEU A 144 -2.91 17.71 14.61
CA LEU A 144 -4.01 17.31 15.49
C LEU A 144 -4.41 18.50 16.35
N GLN A 145 -5.63 18.95 16.15
CA GLN A 145 -6.19 20.03 16.96
C GLN A 145 -6.74 19.55 18.31
N LYS A 146 -6.77 18.23 18.55
CA LYS A 146 -7.31 17.62 19.76
C LYS A 146 -6.45 16.44 20.21
N GLU A 147 -6.06 16.45 21.47
CA GLU A 147 -5.28 15.39 22.14
C GLU A 147 -6.02 14.05 22.25
N ASP A 148 -7.35 14.05 22.11
CA ASP A 148 -8.20 12.87 22.20
C ASP A 148 -8.48 12.20 20.85
N ARG A 149 -7.67 12.50 19.82
CA ARG A 149 -7.78 11.92 18.48
C ARG A 149 -6.53 11.15 18.08
N ILE A 150 -6.70 10.18 17.19
CA ILE A 150 -5.61 9.44 16.54
C ILE A 150 -5.76 9.59 15.03
N LEU A 151 -4.65 9.90 14.35
CA LEU A 151 -4.60 9.94 12.91
C LEU A 151 -4.51 8.53 12.31
N THR A 152 -5.34 8.28 11.31
CA THR A 152 -5.33 7.07 10.50
C THR A 152 -5.10 7.43 9.03
N SER A 153 -4.84 6.45 8.18
CA SER A 153 -4.70 6.68 6.73
C SER A 153 -5.97 7.28 6.10
N GLN A 154 -7.13 7.08 6.71
CA GLN A 154 -8.43 7.49 6.19
C GLN A 154 -9.06 8.68 6.95
N GLY A 155 -8.31 9.30 7.86
CA GLY A 155 -8.80 10.43 8.66
C GLY A 155 -8.36 10.36 10.10
N ASP A 156 -9.28 10.60 11.05
CA ASP A 156 -8.99 10.56 12.47
C ASP A 156 -10.05 9.79 13.26
N LEU A 157 -9.64 9.09 14.31
CA LEU A 157 -10.49 8.36 15.25
C LEU A 157 -10.46 8.99 16.64
N ASP A 158 -11.57 8.86 17.37
CA ASP A 158 -11.60 9.15 18.80
C ASP A 158 -10.72 8.18 19.58
N LEU A 159 -9.90 8.67 20.51
CA LEU A 159 -8.94 7.86 21.28
C LEU A 159 -9.63 6.76 22.12
N LYS A 160 -10.85 7.00 22.61
CA LYS A 160 -11.60 5.99 23.37
C LYS A 160 -12.13 4.91 22.45
N GLU A 161 -12.65 5.30 21.29
CA GLU A 161 -13.09 4.37 20.25
C GLU A 161 -11.93 3.50 19.78
N PHE A 162 -10.81 4.10 19.40
CA PHE A 162 -9.58 3.42 19.00
C PHE A 162 -9.11 2.36 20.02
N LYS A 163 -9.15 2.72 21.32
CA LYS A 163 -8.72 1.82 22.41
C LYS A 163 -9.56 0.55 22.53
N HIS A 164 -10.85 0.63 22.19
CA HIS A 164 -11.81 -0.46 22.41
C HIS A 164 -12.30 -1.13 21.12
N MET A 165 -11.94 -0.59 19.96
CA MET A 165 -12.28 -1.16 18.65
C MET A 165 -11.64 -2.54 18.50
N ASN A 166 -12.33 -3.50 17.91
CA ASN A 166 -11.69 -4.76 17.58
C ASN A 166 -10.63 -4.56 16.49
N THR A 167 -9.65 -5.45 16.40
CA THR A 167 -8.49 -5.26 15.53
C THR A 167 -8.85 -5.25 14.05
N ARG A 168 -9.81 -6.09 13.62
CA ARG A 168 -10.28 -6.10 12.22
C ARG A 168 -10.95 -4.80 11.80
N ASP A 169 -11.83 -4.27 12.66
CA ASP A 169 -12.47 -2.97 12.38
C ASP A 169 -11.42 -1.83 12.38
N LEU A 170 -10.38 -1.97 13.22
CA LEU A 170 -9.28 -1.02 13.25
C LEU A 170 -8.45 -1.07 11.95
N MET A 171 -8.15 -2.26 11.44
CA MET A 171 -7.46 -2.42 10.15
C MET A 171 -8.18 -1.67 9.02
N ASP A 172 -9.52 -1.65 9.03
CA ASP A 172 -10.31 -0.92 8.02
C ASP A 172 -10.16 0.60 8.08
N SER A 173 -9.65 1.13 9.17
CA SER A 173 -9.34 2.57 9.30
C SER A 173 -7.89 2.89 8.94
N PHE A 174 -7.01 1.88 8.93
CA PHE A 174 -5.58 2.05 8.70
C PHE A 174 -5.14 1.52 7.33
N TYR A 175 -5.59 0.34 6.93
CA TYR A 175 -5.20 -0.26 5.65
C TYR A 175 -6.23 0.02 4.57
N VAL A 176 -5.73 0.18 3.36
CA VAL A 176 -6.57 0.43 2.18
C VAL A 176 -7.20 -0.87 1.68
N TRP A 177 -6.45 -1.98 1.75
CA TRP A 177 -6.82 -3.25 1.14
C TRP A 177 -6.70 -4.41 2.11
N ASN A 178 -7.83 -4.76 2.75
CA ASN A 178 -7.89 -5.80 3.81
C ASN A 178 -8.38 -7.17 3.34
N ASP A 179 -9.07 -7.24 2.21
CA ASP A 179 -9.65 -8.47 1.67
C ASP A 179 -8.87 -8.95 0.44
N TRP A 180 -9.01 -10.21 0.05
CA TRP A 180 -8.35 -10.75 -1.14
C TRP A 180 -8.73 -9.98 -2.42
N GLN A 181 -9.99 -9.59 -2.54
CA GLN A 181 -10.54 -8.95 -3.74
C GLN A 181 -10.64 -7.43 -3.60
N ARG A 182 -10.59 -6.75 -4.74
CA ARG A 182 -10.92 -5.31 -4.85
C ARG A 182 -12.44 -5.15 -4.88
N ASP A 183 -13.03 -5.13 -3.72
CA ASP A 183 -14.47 -4.92 -3.55
C ASP A 183 -14.84 -3.43 -3.34
N ALA A 184 -16.12 -3.15 -3.11
CA ALA A 184 -16.59 -1.79 -2.83
C ALA A 184 -15.94 -1.16 -1.60
N LYS A 185 -15.49 -1.96 -0.63
CA LYS A 185 -14.80 -1.50 0.57
C LYS A 185 -13.38 -1.03 0.23
N PHE A 186 -12.66 -1.78 -0.61
CA PHE A 186 -11.37 -1.37 -1.13
C PHE A 186 -11.44 0.00 -1.82
N TYR A 187 -12.36 0.20 -2.77
CA TYR A 187 -12.51 1.48 -3.47
C TYR A 187 -12.90 2.64 -2.54
N LYS A 188 -13.80 2.38 -1.59
CA LYS A 188 -14.13 3.35 -0.54
C LYS A 188 -12.89 3.76 0.25
N ASN A 189 -12.07 2.79 0.68
CA ASN A 189 -10.87 3.04 1.47
C ASN A 189 -9.82 3.81 0.64
N CYS A 190 -9.67 3.51 -0.65
CA CYS A 190 -8.84 4.30 -1.57
C CYS A 190 -9.28 5.77 -1.60
N ALA A 191 -10.56 6.03 -1.82
CA ALA A 191 -11.10 7.39 -1.87
C ALA A 191 -10.88 8.12 -0.53
N LEU A 192 -11.17 7.49 0.61
CA LEU A 192 -10.97 8.09 1.93
C LEU A 192 -9.50 8.41 2.20
N THR A 193 -8.58 7.53 1.82
CA THR A 193 -7.13 7.74 2.00
C THR A 193 -6.63 8.90 1.15
N LEU A 194 -7.06 8.99 -0.11
CA LEU A 194 -6.72 10.11 -0.98
C LEU A 194 -7.27 11.44 -0.46
N LEU A 195 -8.53 11.46 0.00
CA LEU A 195 -9.15 12.64 0.61
C LEU A 195 -8.43 13.06 1.89
N ALA A 196 -8.02 12.10 2.72
CA ALA A 196 -7.24 12.40 3.92
C ALA A 196 -5.87 12.99 3.59
N LYS A 197 -5.18 12.48 2.55
CA LYS A 197 -3.92 13.05 2.05
C LYS A 197 -4.07 14.48 1.55
N GLU A 198 -5.18 14.80 0.89
CA GLU A 198 -5.50 16.18 0.46
C GLU A 198 -5.84 17.11 1.65
N GLY A 199 -5.93 16.56 2.87
CA GLY A 199 -6.35 17.32 4.04
C GLY A 199 -7.85 17.65 4.01
N VAL A 200 -8.64 16.91 3.27
CA VAL A 200 -10.09 17.02 3.26
C VAL A 200 -10.64 16.40 4.53
N GLY A 201 -10.99 17.20 5.48
CA GLY A 201 -11.51 16.72 6.74
C GLY A 201 -12.14 17.80 7.58
N LYS A 202 -12.64 17.40 8.74
CA LYS A 202 -13.42 18.23 9.66
C LYS A 202 -12.71 19.51 10.11
N TYR A 203 -11.39 19.58 9.96
CA TYR A 203 -10.54 20.66 10.47
C TYR A 203 -9.75 21.39 9.38
N THR A 204 -9.98 21.08 8.12
CA THR A 204 -9.23 21.67 7.00
C THR A 204 -10.02 22.78 6.33
N LEU A 205 -9.38 23.92 6.12
CA LEU A 205 -9.91 24.98 5.26
C LEU A 205 -9.73 24.53 3.80
N MET A 206 -10.84 24.11 3.20
CA MET A 206 -10.83 23.73 1.78
C MET A 206 -10.76 24.97 0.90
N ASN A 207 -9.79 24.99 -0.01
CA ASN A 207 -9.74 25.93 -1.13
C ASN A 207 -10.39 25.31 -2.39
N GLU A 208 -10.58 26.11 -3.44
CA GLU A 208 -11.22 25.66 -4.68
C GLU A 208 -10.49 24.48 -5.34
N ASN A 209 -9.15 24.47 -5.30
CA ASN A 209 -8.35 23.37 -5.88
C ASN A 209 -8.52 22.07 -5.09
N THR A 210 -8.52 22.15 -3.76
CA THR A 210 -8.76 20.98 -2.89
C THR A 210 -10.17 20.42 -3.12
N ILE A 211 -11.19 21.28 -3.24
CA ILE A 211 -12.57 20.86 -3.52
C ILE A 211 -12.66 20.17 -4.89
N LYS A 212 -12.03 20.75 -5.91
CA LYS A 212 -12.02 20.16 -7.25
C LYS A 212 -11.36 18.78 -7.23
N HIS A 213 -10.17 18.66 -6.64
CA HIS A 213 -9.44 17.40 -6.54
C HIS A 213 -10.20 16.36 -5.73
N ALA A 214 -10.86 16.77 -4.64
CA ALA A 214 -11.70 15.86 -3.87
C ALA A 214 -12.90 15.32 -4.69
N ASN A 215 -13.50 16.15 -5.54
CA ASN A 215 -14.57 15.70 -6.43
C ASN A 215 -14.05 14.72 -7.49
N ASP A 216 -12.88 15.02 -8.10
CA ASP A 216 -12.23 14.14 -9.08
C ASP A 216 -11.89 12.74 -8.48
N ILE A 217 -11.59 12.67 -7.17
CA ILE A 217 -11.35 11.40 -6.45
C ILE A 217 -12.65 10.60 -6.24
N CYS A 218 -13.79 11.30 -6.08
CA CYS A 218 -15.08 10.66 -5.81
C CYS A 218 -15.83 10.22 -7.07
N GLU A 219 -15.43 10.71 -8.26
CA GLU A 219 -15.98 10.31 -9.56
C GLU A 219 -15.36 9.00 -10.06
#